data_d2f4269689d988e39c8e2d149758459e
#
_entry.id   d2f4269689d988e39c8e2d149758459e
#
_cell.length_a   1.000
_cell.length_b   1.000
_cell.length_c   1.000
_cell.angle_alpha   90.00
_cell.angle_beta   90.00
_cell.angle_gamma   90.00
#
_symmetry.space_group_name_H-M   'P 1'
#
loop_
_entity.id
_entity.type
_entity.pdbx_description
1 polymer ?
#
loop_
_entity_poly.entity_id
_entity_poly.type
_entity_poly.pdbx_seq_one_letter_code
_entity_poly.pdbx_strand_id
1 'polypeptide(L)'
;MPQPTLFPTLIHQAVLPEALVSSLEEACWMIEDGDTAGHDWCEAEGYPGYTSYASLDDLPTRHPAFSELVKALNTAAQSYADALFWDLGTAKLKCDSLWVNVLGEGGSHSGHIHPNSVISGTAYIAMPEGAGKLKLEDPRLPMMMAAPPLKTDA
;
A
#
# COMPACT_ATOMS: atom_id res chain seq x y z
N MET A 1 29.38 17.45 -18.23
CA MET A 1 28.02 17.49 -18.87
C MET A 1 27.03 16.99 -17.86
N PRO A 2 25.83 17.58 -17.73
CA PRO A 2 24.81 17.07 -16.83
C PRO A 2 24.36 15.67 -17.28
N GLN A 3 24.06 14.81 -16.31
CA GLN A 3 23.52 13.46 -16.57
C GLN A 3 21.99 13.56 -16.59
N PRO A 4 21.32 13.34 -17.74
CA PRO A 4 19.87 13.36 -17.77
C PRO A 4 19.30 12.10 -17.10
N THR A 5 18.23 12.28 -16.34
CA THR A 5 17.44 11.16 -15.80
C THR A 5 16.37 10.76 -16.83
N LEU A 6 16.37 9.51 -17.25
CA LEU A 6 15.39 8.97 -18.20
C LEU A 6 14.53 7.90 -17.54
N PHE A 7 13.23 7.97 -17.80
CA PHE A 7 12.24 7.00 -17.30
C PHE A 7 12.19 6.85 -15.77
N PRO A 8 12.20 7.96 -15.01
CA PRO A 8 12.08 7.88 -13.56
C PRO A 8 10.72 7.27 -13.18
N THR A 9 10.71 6.46 -12.13
CA THR A 9 9.46 6.04 -11.48
C THR A 9 9.16 7.05 -10.37
N LEU A 10 8.05 7.75 -10.48
CA LEU A 10 7.59 8.65 -9.43
C LEU A 10 6.88 7.87 -8.33
N ILE A 11 7.06 8.28 -7.09
CA ILE A 11 6.36 7.78 -5.92
C ILE A 11 5.74 8.96 -5.21
N HIS A 12 4.43 8.89 -4.95
CA HIS A 12 3.74 9.90 -4.16
C HIS A 12 3.72 9.46 -2.70
N GLN A 13 4.10 10.37 -1.80
CA GLN A 13 4.05 10.15 -0.36
C GLN A 13 3.20 11.25 0.28
N ALA A 14 2.32 10.86 1.19
CA ALA A 14 1.49 11.77 1.97
C ALA A 14 1.48 11.32 3.44
N VAL A 15 1.25 12.25 4.33
CA VAL A 15 1.16 11.99 5.77
C VAL A 15 -0.31 12.08 6.18
N LEU A 16 -0.79 11.05 6.88
CA LEU A 16 -2.13 11.05 7.47
C LEU A 16 -2.11 11.83 8.80
N PRO A 17 -3.21 12.51 9.17
CA PRO A 17 -3.34 13.10 10.50
C PRO A 17 -3.19 12.05 11.61
N GLU A 18 -2.49 12.39 12.68
CA GLU A 18 -2.24 11.46 13.81
C GLU A 18 -3.53 10.90 14.42
N ALA A 19 -4.56 11.74 14.59
CA ALA A 19 -5.86 11.29 15.08
C ALA A 19 -6.53 10.25 14.16
N LEU A 20 -6.34 10.37 12.83
CA LEU A 20 -6.83 9.38 11.89
C LEU A 20 -6.02 8.09 11.98
N VAL A 21 -4.70 8.18 12.13
CA VAL A 21 -3.83 7.01 12.29
C VAL A 21 -4.22 6.21 13.53
N SER A 22 -4.40 6.87 14.69
CA SER A 22 -4.84 6.21 15.91
C SER A 22 -6.21 5.52 15.75
N SER A 23 -7.17 6.19 15.11
CA SER A 23 -8.49 5.61 14.85
C SER A 23 -8.44 4.44 13.86
N LEU A 24 -7.53 4.49 12.89
CA LEU A 24 -7.29 3.38 11.95
C LEU A 24 -6.64 2.19 12.63
N GLU A 25 -5.72 2.41 13.57
CA GLU A 25 -5.10 1.33 14.31
C GLU A 25 -6.14 0.54 15.11
N GLU A 26 -7.01 1.23 15.86
CA GLU A 26 -8.13 0.60 16.56
C GLU A 26 -9.07 -0.15 15.59
N ALA A 27 -9.40 0.46 14.45
CA ALA A 27 -10.25 -0.16 13.44
C ALA A 27 -9.61 -1.39 12.81
N CYS A 28 -8.30 -1.39 12.54
CA CYS A 28 -7.59 -2.54 11.99
C CYS A 28 -7.61 -3.73 12.96
N TRP A 29 -7.38 -3.50 14.25
CA TRP A 29 -7.48 -4.54 15.28
C TRP A 29 -8.89 -5.09 15.41
N MET A 30 -9.91 -4.22 15.36
CA MET A 30 -11.31 -4.64 15.37
C MET A 30 -11.66 -5.52 14.18
N ILE A 31 -11.16 -5.20 12.99
CA ILE A 31 -11.36 -6.00 11.78
C ILE A 31 -10.67 -7.35 11.91
N GLU A 32 -9.42 -7.37 12.32
CA GLU A 32 -8.65 -8.60 12.50
C GLU A 32 -9.30 -9.54 13.53
N ASP A 33 -9.71 -9.04 14.69
CA ASP A 33 -10.36 -9.84 15.73
C ASP A 33 -11.72 -10.43 15.27
N GLY A 34 -12.46 -9.70 14.46
CA GLY A 34 -13.82 -10.06 14.05
C GLY A 34 -13.95 -10.87 12.75
N ASP A 35 -12.89 -10.98 11.95
CA ASP A 35 -12.96 -11.57 10.61
C ASP A 35 -12.48 -13.04 10.58
N THR A 36 -13.33 -13.95 11.06
CA THR A 36 -13.04 -15.39 11.03
C THR A 36 -12.75 -15.91 9.62
N ALA A 37 -13.47 -15.42 8.60
CA ALA A 37 -13.27 -15.88 7.23
C ALA A 37 -11.90 -15.46 6.68
N GLY A 38 -11.39 -14.28 7.08
CA GLY A 38 -10.05 -13.83 6.76
C GLY A 38 -8.98 -14.70 7.41
N HIS A 39 -9.15 -15.06 8.68
CA HIS A 39 -8.25 -15.99 9.37
C HIS A 39 -8.23 -17.37 8.72
N ASP A 40 -9.41 -17.94 8.41
CA ASP A 40 -9.52 -19.24 7.74
C ASP A 40 -8.80 -19.23 6.38
N TRP A 41 -8.94 -18.14 5.62
CA TRP A 41 -8.24 -17.99 4.36
C TRP A 41 -6.72 -17.88 4.56
N CYS A 42 -6.27 -17.09 5.53
CA CYS A 42 -4.84 -16.95 5.83
C CYS A 42 -4.19 -18.27 6.23
N GLU A 43 -4.89 -19.09 7.02
CA GLU A 43 -4.43 -20.44 7.40
C GLU A 43 -4.35 -21.35 6.17
N ALA A 44 -5.39 -21.38 5.35
CA ALA A 44 -5.46 -22.22 4.15
C ALA A 44 -4.37 -21.90 3.12
N GLU A 45 -4.05 -20.61 2.94
CA GLU A 45 -3.06 -20.14 1.96
C GLU A 45 -1.64 -19.97 2.55
N GLY A 46 -1.47 -20.24 3.86
CA GLY A 46 -0.17 -20.05 4.53
C GLY A 46 0.29 -18.60 4.57
N TYR A 47 -0.63 -17.64 4.65
CA TYR A 47 -0.29 -16.23 4.74
C TYR A 47 0.34 -15.91 6.11
N PRO A 48 1.48 -15.18 6.17
CA PRO A 48 2.25 -15.01 7.41
C PRO A 48 1.69 -13.90 8.32
N GLY A 49 0.43 -13.97 8.66
CA GLY A 49 -0.30 -12.99 9.48
C GLY A 49 -1.78 -12.98 9.14
N TYR A 50 -2.40 -11.81 9.21
CA TYR A 50 -3.79 -11.62 8.83
C TYR A 50 -3.89 -10.69 7.62
N THR A 51 -4.84 -10.99 6.73
CA THR A 51 -5.30 -10.08 5.68
C THR A 51 -6.80 -10.21 5.46
N SER A 52 -7.48 -9.09 5.32
CA SER A 52 -8.91 -9.07 4.94
C SER A 52 -9.12 -9.11 3.42
N TYR A 53 -8.06 -9.27 2.62
CA TYR A 53 -8.10 -9.21 1.16
C TYR A 53 -9.14 -10.13 0.51
N ALA A 54 -9.29 -11.34 1.02
CA ALA A 54 -10.19 -12.35 0.44
C ALA A 54 -11.56 -12.43 1.13
N SER A 55 -11.75 -11.72 2.24
CA SER A 55 -12.95 -11.85 3.08
C SER A 55 -13.82 -10.60 3.12
N LEU A 56 -13.22 -9.40 3.01
CA LEU A 56 -13.93 -8.14 3.21
C LEU A 56 -13.66 -7.16 2.06
N ASP A 57 -14.73 -6.61 1.48
CA ASP A 57 -14.69 -5.58 0.44
C ASP A 57 -15.41 -4.27 0.86
N ASP A 58 -15.89 -4.21 2.09
CA ASP A 58 -16.78 -3.18 2.59
C ASP A 58 -16.22 -2.41 3.81
N LEU A 59 -14.91 -2.39 4.03
CA LEU A 59 -14.25 -1.73 5.18
C LEU A 59 -14.78 -0.31 5.48
N PRO A 60 -15.06 0.55 4.48
CA PRO A 60 -15.61 1.89 4.74
C PRO A 60 -16.97 1.89 5.42
N THR A 61 -17.75 0.80 5.34
CA THR A 61 -19.03 0.68 6.02
C THR A 61 -18.89 0.10 7.43
N ARG A 62 -17.78 -0.56 7.73
CA ARG A 62 -17.52 -1.23 9.00
C ARG A 62 -17.01 -0.28 10.07
N HIS A 63 -16.20 0.71 9.69
CA HIS A 63 -15.71 1.72 10.63
C HIS A 63 -15.48 3.07 9.93
N PRO A 64 -15.86 4.21 10.56
CA PRO A 64 -15.72 5.54 9.95
C PRO A 64 -14.30 5.92 9.55
N ALA A 65 -13.28 5.44 10.26
CA ALA A 65 -11.87 5.72 9.95
C ALA A 65 -11.49 5.25 8.55
N PHE A 66 -12.03 4.13 8.07
CA PHE A 66 -11.78 3.67 6.70
C PHE A 66 -12.43 4.58 5.65
N SER A 67 -13.59 5.15 5.94
CA SER A 67 -14.21 6.15 5.06
C SER A 67 -13.36 7.42 4.97
N GLU A 68 -12.78 7.87 6.09
CA GLU A 68 -11.87 9.02 6.09
C GLU A 68 -10.54 8.68 5.37
N LEU A 69 -10.01 7.47 5.54
CA LEU A 69 -8.84 7.00 4.80
C LEU A 69 -9.12 7.02 3.29
N VAL A 70 -10.25 6.50 2.82
CA VAL A 70 -10.62 6.53 1.40
C VAL A 70 -10.65 7.95 0.84
N LYS A 71 -11.16 8.93 1.60
CA LYS A 71 -11.12 10.35 1.18
C LYS A 71 -9.69 10.85 1.03
N ALA A 72 -8.82 10.54 2.01
CA ALA A 72 -7.41 10.91 1.95
C ALA A 72 -6.69 10.25 0.76
N LEU A 73 -6.93 8.95 0.53
CA LEU A 73 -6.37 8.22 -0.61
C LEU A 73 -6.83 8.77 -1.96
N ASN A 74 -8.11 9.10 -2.10
CA ASN A 74 -8.63 9.72 -3.33
C ASN A 74 -7.98 11.09 -3.60
N THR A 75 -7.73 11.88 -2.56
CA THR A 75 -7.01 13.16 -2.67
C THR A 75 -5.56 12.95 -3.08
N ALA A 76 -4.87 12.00 -2.46
CA ALA A 76 -3.49 11.66 -2.79
C ALA A 76 -3.38 11.12 -4.22
N ALA A 77 -4.30 10.26 -4.65
CA ALA A 77 -4.35 9.73 -6.01
C ALA A 77 -4.53 10.84 -7.06
N GLN A 78 -5.40 11.83 -6.80
CA GLN A 78 -5.54 12.97 -7.69
C GLN A 78 -4.26 13.80 -7.76
N SER A 79 -3.64 14.12 -6.62
CA SER A 79 -2.37 14.84 -6.58
C SER A 79 -1.25 14.10 -7.32
N TYR A 80 -1.25 12.77 -7.24
CA TYR A 80 -0.29 11.94 -7.96
C TYR A 80 -0.53 11.96 -9.47
N ALA A 81 -1.79 11.87 -9.90
CA ALA A 81 -2.15 11.98 -11.32
C ALA A 81 -1.75 13.33 -11.92
N ASP A 82 -1.94 14.42 -11.16
CA ASP A 82 -1.52 15.76 -11.57
C ASP A 82 0.01 15.85 -11.72
N ALA A 83 0.76 15.25 -10.79
CA ALA A 83 2.22 15.19 -10.86
C ALA A 83 2.74 14.34 -12.04
N LEU A 84 1.95 13.37 -12.49
CA LEU A 84 2.23 12.54 -13.66
C LEU A 84 1.74 13.16 -14.98
N PHE A 85 1.10 14.33 -14.92
CA PHE A 85 0.50 15.01 -16.07
C PHE A 85 -0.55 14.12 -16.79
N TRP A 86 -1.31 13.32 -16.05
CA TRP A 86 -2.35 12.50 -16.65
C TRP A 86 -3.56 13.34 -17.05
N ASP A 87 -4.00 13.21 -18.30
CA ASP A 87 -5.27 13.77 -18.74
C ASP A 87 -6.40 12.79 -18.46
N LEU A 88 -7.11 13.02 -17.38
CA LEU A 88 -8.25 12.20 -16.98
C LEU A 88 -9.58 12.68 -17.62
N GLY A 89 -9.58 13.80 -18.34
CA GLY A 89 -10.80 14.41 -18.86
C GLY A 89 -11.80 14.69 -17.76
N THR A 90 -13.00 14.07 -17.84
CA THR A 90 -14.04 14.15 -16.79
C THR A 90 -13.98 13.01 -15.76
N ALA A 91 -13.08 12.05 -15.94
CA ALA A 91 -12.93 10.92 -15.02
C ALA A 91 -12.28 11.36 -13.69
N LYS A 92 -12.55 10.58 -12.66
CA LYS A 92 -11.93 10.76 -11.33
C LYS A 92 -11.34 9.43 -10.86
N LEU A 93 -10.19 9.51 -10.24
CA LEU A 93 -9.63 8.37 -9.53
C LEU A 93 -10.41 8.14 -8.23
N LYS A 94 -10.64 6.87 -7.93
CA LYS A 94 -11.31 6.42 -6.72
C LYS A 94 -10.58 5.21 -6.17
N CYS A 95 -10.47 5.14 -4.86
CA CYS A 95 -10.13 3.91 -4.17
C CYS A 95 -11.32 2.94 -4.35
N ASP A 96 -11.08 1.86 -5.06
CA ASP A 96 -12.09 0.83 -5.36
C ASP A 96 -11.88 -0.44 -4.53
N SER A 97 -10.67 -0.64 -4.00
CA SER A 97 -10.32 -1.78 -3.18
C SER A 97 -9.49 -1.32 -1.99
N LEU A 98 -9.85 -1.79 -0.81
CA LEU A 98 -9.15 -1.51 0.44
C LEU A 98 -9.19 -2.74 1.33
N TRP A 99 -8.04 -3.15 1.85
CA TRP A 99 -7.94 -4.24 2.81
C TRP A 99 -6.93 -3.93 3.90
N VAL A 100 -7.03 -4.64 5.01
CA VAL A 100 -6.13 -4.57 6.16
C VAL A 100 -5.14 -5.72 6.08
N ASN A 101 -3.87 -5.45 6.38
CA ASN A 101 -2.86 -6.48 6.63
C ASN A 101 -2.28 -6.26 8.03
N VAL A 102 -2.21 -7.33 8.82
CA VAL A 102 -1.55 -7.35 10.13
C VAL A 102 -0.49 -8.43 10.09
N LEU A 103 0.77 -8.04 10.17
CA LEU A 103 1.91 -8.95 10.12
C LEU A 103 2.61 -8.98 11.48
N GLY A 104 2.85 -10.18 11.99
CA GLY A 104 3.67 -10.38 13.18
C GLY A 104 5.17 -10.31 12.89
N GLU A 105 5.97 -10.52 13.92
CA GLU A 105 7.43 -10.57 13.82
C GLU A 105 7.88 -11.61 12.79
N GLY A 106 8.76 -11.22 11.87
CA GLY A 106 9.24 -12.07 10.78
C GLY A 106 8.26 -12.24 9.62
N GLY A 107 7.01 -11.79 9.74
CA GLY A 107 6.03 -11.81 8.66
C GLY A 107 6.40 -10.86 7.53
N SER A 108 6.17 -11.29 6.29
CA SER A 108 6.44 -10.45 5.13
C SER A 108 5.38 -10.67 4.06
N HIS A 109 5.05 -9.60 3.36
CA HIS A 109 4.22 -9.68 2.17
C HIS A 109 5.13 -9.90 0.95
N SER A 110 4.85 -10.94 0.17
CA SER A 110 5.67 -11.27 -1.01
C SER A 110 5.56 -10.20 -2.09
N GLY A 111 6.58 -10.11 -2.94
CA GLY A 111 6.55 -9.27 -4.13
C GLY A 111 5.41 -9.68 -5.07
N HIS A 112 4.57 -8.71 -5.47
CA HIS A 112 3.42 -8.93 -6.33
C HIS A 112 3.11 -7.68 -7.15
N ILE A 113 2.18 -7.80 -8.07
CA ILE A 113 1.68 -6.71 -8.91
C ILE A 113 0.16 -6.59 -8.78
N HIS A 114 -0.38 -5.45 -9.16
CA HIS A 114 -1.83 -5.18 -9.20
C HIS A 114 -2.28 -4.93 -10.65
N PRO A 115 -2.55 -5.98 -11.46
CA PRO A 115 -2.69 -5.86 -12.92
C PRO A 115 -3.81 -4.94 -13.39
N ASN A 116 -4.86 -4.77 -12.59
CA ASN A 116 -6.04 -3.98 -12.96
C ASN A 116 -6.11 -2.62 -12.23
N SER A 117 -5.11 -2.30 -11.42
CA SER A 117 -5.07 -1.03 -10.69
C SER A 117 -4.29 0.02 -11.47
N VAL A 118 -4.86 1.21 -11.60
CA VAL A 118 -4.18 2.37 -12.19
C VAL A 118 -3.13 2.91 -11.23
N ILE A 119 -3.44 2.92 -9.93
CA ILE A 119 -2.55 3.28 -8.83
C ILE A 119 -2.74 2.23 -7.74
N SER A 120 -1.65 1.78 -7.17
CA SER A 120 -1.67 1.02 -5.91
C SER A 120 -0.84 1.72 -4.84
N GLY A 121 -1.16 1.48 -3.58
CA GLY A 121 -0.47 2.14 -2.49
C GLY A 121 -0.64 1.40 -1.16
N THR A 122 0.13 1.83 -0.18
CA THR A 122 0.08 1.29 1.18
C THR A 122 0.00 2.44 2.18
N ALA A 123 -0.93 2.36 3.12
CA ALA A 123 -0.97 3.21 4.30
C ALA A 123 -0.35 2.44 5.47
N TYR A 124 0.74 2.94 6.02
CA TYR A 124 1.38 2.38 7.21
C TYR A 124 0.73 2.99 8.45
N ILE A 125 0.08 2.16 9.25
CA ILE A 125 -0.69 2.61 10.42
C ILE A 125 0.12 2.39 11.68
N ALA A 126 0.61 1.17 11.92
CA ALA A 126 1.48 0.85 13.04
C ALA A 126 2.79 0.24 12.54
N MET A 127 3.91 0.90 12.84
CA MET A 127 5.24 0.48 12.41
C MET A 127 6.17 0.47 13.64
N PRO A 128 6.23 -0.64 14.38
CA PRO A 128 7.11 -0.75 15.53
C PRO A 128 8.59 -0.67 15.11
N GLU A 129 9.47 -0.41 16.08
CA GLU A 129 10.91 -0.40 15.84
C GLU A 129 11.36 -1.77 15.27
N GLY A 130 12.16 -1.74 14.21
CA GLY A 130 12.61 -2.94 13.50
C GLY A 130 11.62 -3.49 12.47
N ALA A 131 10.45 -2.87 12.28
CA ALA A 131 9.52 -3.26 11.23
C ALA A 131 10.16 -3.20 9.85
N GLY A 132 9.68 -4.08 8.96
CA GLY A 132 10.12 -4.15 7.57
C GLY A 132 9.82 -2.87 6.77
N LYS A 133 10.37 -2.79 5.58
CA LYS A 133 10.22 -1.65 4.67
C LYS A 133 9.58 -2.11 3.36
N LEU A 134 8.90 -1.17 2.67
CA LEU A 134 8.45 -1.38 1.31
C LEU A 134 9.68 -1.58 0.40
N LYS A 135 9.71 -2.71 -0.29
CA LYS A 135 10.70 -2.99 -1.33
C LYS A 135 10.04 -2.81 -2.69
N LEU A 136 10.61 -1.94 -3.50
CA LEU A 136 10.20 -1.74 -4.87
C LEU A 136 11.23 -2.36 -5.80
N GLU A 137 10.77 -3.16 -6.76
CA GLU A 137 11.62 -3.76 -7.79
C GLU A 137 11.34 -3.10 -9.13
N ASP A 138 12.41 -2.63 -9.78
CA ASP A 138 12.30 -2.11 -11.15
C ASP A 138 12.08 -3.28 -12.12
N PRO A 139 10.96 -3.35 -12.84
CA PRO A 139 10.66 -4.45 -13.76
C PRO A 139 11.49 -4.37 -15.06
N ARG A 140 12.28 -3.31 -15.25
CA ARG A 140 13.10 -3.11 -16.43
C ARG A 140 14.42 -3.87 -16.38
N LEU A 141 15.19 -3.75 -17.44
CA LEU A 141 16.44 -4.45 -17.70
C LEU A 141 17.55 -4.47 -16.64
N PRO A 142 17.60 -3.61 -15.61
CA PRO A 142 18.67 -3.71 -14.60
C PRO A 142 18.84 -5.08 -13.96
N MET A 143 17.77 -5.85 -13.85
CA MET A 143 17.83 -7.22 -13.33
C MET A 143 18.49 -8.22 -14.30
N MET A 144 18.65 -7.85 -15.55
CA MET A 144 19.22 -8.68 -16.60
C MET A 144 20.68 -8.33 -16.91
N MET A 145 21.23 -7.33 -16.23
CA MET A 145 22.60 -6.86 -16.42
C MET A 145 23.41 -7.04 -15.13
N ALA A 146 24.66 -7.41 -15.27
CA ALA A 146 25.59 -7.42 -14.15
C ALA A 146 25.86 -5.98 -13.70
N ALA A 147 25.57 -5.69 -12.44
CA ALA A 147 25.86 -4.41 -11.83
C ALA A 147 26.84 -4.57 -10.67
N PRO A 148 27.80 -3.65 -10.46
CA PRO A 148 28.59 -3.62 -9.27
C PRO A 148 27.72 -3.27 -8.05
N PRO A 149 28.15 -3.65 -6.82
CA PRO A 149 27.43 -3.26 -5.62
C PRO A 149 27.39 -1.75 -5.45
N LEU A 150 26.27 -1.24 -4.96
CA LEU A 150 26.11 0.17 -4.62
C LEU A 150 26.88 0.49 -3.32
N LYS A 151 27.24 1.75 -3.17
CA LYS A 151 27.74 2.26 -1.89
C LYS A 151 26.62 2.22 -0.86
N THR A 152 26.98 2.00 0.41
CA THR A 152 26.01 1.89 1.53
C THR A 152 25.31 3.21 1.88
N ASP A 153 25.82 4.32 1.39
CA ASP A 153 25.35 5.69 1.60
C ASP A 153 24.70 6.32 0.33
N ALA A 154 24.35 5.49 -0.63
CA ALA A 154 23.75 5.91 -1.90
C ALA A 154 22.23 5.94 -1.84
#